data_2924d87751bf72059bb17ff0c6b33dc7
#
_entry.id   2924d87751bf72059bb17ff0c6b33dc7
#
_cell.length_a   1.000
_cell.length_b   1.000
_cell.length_c   1.000
_cell.angle_alpha   90.00
_cell.angle_beta   90.00
_cell.angle_gamma   90.00
#
_symmetry.space_group_name_H-M   'P 1'
#
loop_
_entity.id
_entity.type
_entity.pdbx_description
1 polymer ?
#
loop_
_entity_poly.entity_id
_entity_poly.type
_entity_poly.pdbx_seq_one_letter_code
_entity_poly.pdbx_strand_id
1 'polypeptide(L)'
;MTEKAVHSICCSSSASMGYWFLASILAWGLLSLLGLYWHPLEPISASTILLAVGIGCAANWTRNRAFHCGITAPLFLVAGTVTLLSDLKIIHAPPRLVEVSVLVGTAVAFILERNYARTQQAYSK
;
A
#
# COMPACT_ATOMS: atom_id res chain seq x y z
N MET A 1 -22.61 -6.43 20.60
CA MET A 1 -22.08 -5.45 19.64
C MET A 1 -20.57 -5.51 19.46
N THR A 2 -19.88 -6.21 20.30
CA THR A 2 -18.41 -6.27 20.37
C THR A 2 -17.78 -7.40 19.54
N GLU A 3 -18.50 -8.44 19.20
CA GLU A 3 -17.97 -9.62 18.49
C GLU A 3 -17.73 -9.38 16.97
N LYS A 4 -18.55 -8.53 16.36
CA LYS A 4 -18.37 -8.16 14.92
C LYS A 4 -17.22 -7.18 14.70
N ALA A 5 -16.85 -6.39 15.70
CA ALA A 5 -15.74 -5.42 15.56
C ALA A 5 -14.37 -6.09 15.67
N VAL A 6 -14.25 -7.17 16.41
CA VAL A 6 -12.97 -7.91 16.59
C VAL A 6 -12.65 -8.76 15.36
N HIS A 7 -13.66 -9.24 14.62
CA HIS A 7 -13.45 -10.03 13.40
C HIS A 7 -13.02 -9.19 12.19
N SER A 8 -13.23 -7.88 12.22
CA SER A 8 -12.84 -6.99 11.11
C SER A 8 -11.37 -6.56 11.15
N ILE A 9 -10.66 -6.86 12.22
CA ILE A 9 -9.25 -6.46 12.41
C ILE A 9 -8.28 -7.49 11.80
N CYS A 10 -8.72 -8.72 11.61
CA CYS A 10 -7.91 -9.74 10.96
C CYS A 10 -8.08 -9.73 9.45
N CYS A 11 -7.07 -9.27 8.74
CA CYS A 11 -6.94 -9.33 7.28
C CYS A 11 -6.82 -10.75 6.72
N SER A 12 -7.44 -11.71 7.35
CA SER A 12 -7.40 -13.11 6.94
C SER A 12 -8.54 -13.53 6.03
N SER A 13 -9.37 -12.59 5.58
CA SER A 13 -10.41 -12.92 4.61
C SER A 13 -9.79 -13.00 3.21
N SER A 14 -9.90 -14.17 2.58
CA SER A 14 -9.57 -14.42 1.18
C SER A 14 -10.16 -13.36 0.23
N ALA A 15 -11.35 -12.84 0.56
CA ALA A 15 -12.00 -11.75 -0.17
C ALA A 15 -11.25 -10.41 -0.09
N SER A 16 -10.66 -10.08 1.06
CA SER A 16 -9.87 -8.87 1.23
C SER A 16 -8.59 -8.90 0.40
N MET A 17 -7.89 -10.05 0.38
CA MET A 17 -6.70 -10.24 -0.44
C MET A 17 -7.02 -10.16 -1.93
N GLY A 18 -8.10 -10.83 -2.37
CA GLY A 18 -8.54 -10.78 -3.76
C GLY A 18 -8.89 -9.36 -4.22
N TYR A 19 -9.58 -8.60 -3.39
CA TYR A 19 -9.93 -7.22 -3.68
C TYR A 19 -8.68 -6.32 -3.78
N TRP A 20 -7.74 -6.48 -2.87
CA TRP A 20 -6.47 -5.73 -2.90
C TRP A 20 -5.69 -6.00 -4.18
N PHE A 21 -5.55 -7.28 -4.57
CA PHE A 21 -4.90 -7.66 -5.82
C PHE A 21 -5.60 -7.07 -7.04
N LEU A 22 -6.91 -7.19 -7.11
CA LEU A 22 -7.71 -6.66 -8.22
C LEU A 22 -7.56 -5.14 -8.32
N ALA A 23 -7.69 -4.42 -7.22
CA ALA A 23 -7.54 -2.97 -7.18
C ALA A 23 -6.11 -2.53 -7.60
N SER A 24 -5.08 -3.25 -7.16
CA SER A 24 -3.69 -2.96 -7.54
C SER A 24 -3.43 -3.20 -9.03
N ILE A 25 -3.95 -4.29 -9.60
CA ILE A 25 -3.81 -4.60 -11.03
C ILE A 25 -4.56 -3.57 -11.87
N LEU A 26 -5.78 -3.20 -11.50
CA LEU A 26 -6.55 -2.18 -12.21
C LEU A 26 -5.86 -0.81 -12.14
N ALA A 27 -5.35 -0.43 -10.97
CA ALA A 27 -4.60 0.81 -10.81
C ALA A 27 -3.31 0.81 -11.66
N TRP A 28 -2.57 -0.30 -11.66
CA TRP A 28 -1.38 -0.45 -12.49
C TRP A 28 -1.70 -0.36 -13.99
N GLY A 29 -2.74 -1.05 -14.45
CA GLY A 29 -3.19 -0.98 -15.84
C GLY A 29 -3.59 0.43 -16.25
N LEU A 30 -4.34 1.13 -15.40
CA LEU A 30 -4.76 2.51 -15.65
C LEU A 30 -3.56 3.48 -15.69
N LEU A 31 -2.63 3.37 -14.74
CA LEU A 31 -1.42 4.19 -14.70
C LEU A 31 -0.53 3.93 -15.92
N SER A 32 -0.43 2.67 -16.36
CA SER A 32 0.35 2.30 -17.54
C SER A 32 -0.26 2.88 -18.81
N LEU A 33 -1.59 2.84 -18.97
CA LEU A 33 -2.29 3.46 -20.09
C LEU A 33 -2.14 4.98 -20.09
N LEU A 34 -2.22 5.60 -18.92
CA LEU A 34 -2.04 7.04 -18.77
C LEU A 34 -0.60 7.47 -19.14
N GLY A 35 0.38 6.67 -18.71
CA GLY A 35 1.79 6.88 -19.05
C GLY A 35 2.09 6.77 -20.54
N LEU A 36 1.47 5.83 -21.23
CA LEU A 36 1.57 5.69 -22.70
C LEU A 36 1.01 6.90 -23.45
N TYR A 37 -0.02 7.55 -22.90
CA TYR A 37 -0.68 8.67 -23.55
C TYR A 37 0.03 10.01 -23.32
N TRP A 38 0.59 10.22 -22.12
CA TRP A 38 1.16 11.52 -21.73
C TRP A 38 2.69 11.60 -21.75
N HIS A 39 3.36 10.52 -21.44
CA HIS A 39 4.81 10.38 -21.51
C HIS A 39 5.16 8.91 -21.66
N PRO A 40 6.28 8.54 -22.32
CA PRO A 40 6.74 7.16 -22.36
C PRO A 40 7.32 6.77 -20.98
N LEU A 41 6.47 6.75 -19.96
CA LEU A 41 6.78 6.08 -18.72
C LEU A 41 6.81 4.59 -19.04
N GLU A 42 7.96 3.98 -18.87
CA GLU A 42 8.05 2.53 -19.05
C GLU A 42 6.99 1.87 -18.15
N PRO A 43 6.11 1.00 -18.70
CA PRO A 43 4.99 0.42 -17.97
C PRO A 43 5.41 -0.41 -16.76
N ILE A 44 6.70 -0.67 -16.59
CA ILE A 44 7.31 -1.45 -15.52
C ILE A 44 8.20 -0.55 -14.63
N SER A 45 8.01 0.76 -14.64
CA SER A 45 8.79 1.63 -13.75
C SER A 45 8.42 1.38 -12.28
N ALA A 46 9.42 1.44 -11.39
CA ALA A 46 9.20 1.26 -9.95
C ALA A 46 8.16 2.25 -9.40
N SER A 47 8.09 3.46 -9.94
CA SER A 47 7.09 4.46 -9.59
C SER A 47 5.66 3.99 -9.86
N THR A 48 5.41 3.37 -11.01
CA THR A 48 4.08 2.87 -11.39
C THR A 48 3.63 1.74 -10.47
N ILE A 49 4.53 0.83 -10.15
CA ILE A 49 4.24 -0.30 -9.24
C ILE A 49 3.95 0.22 -7.83
N LEU A 50 4.77 1.11 -7.29
CA LEU A 50 4.58 1.68 -5.96
C LEU A 50 3.24 2.43 -5.85
N LEU A 51 2.90 3.24 -6.85
CA LEU A 51 1.61 3.94 -6.89
C LEU A 51 0.44 2.97 -6.99
N ALA A 52 0.52 1.94 -7.82
CA ALA A 52 -0.53 0.93 -7.96
C ALA A 52 -0.77 0.19 -6.65
N VAL A 53 0.29 -0.24 -5.97
CA VAL A 53 0.20 -0.89 -4.65
C VAL A 53 -0.37 0.07 -3.61
N GLY A 54 0.06 1.33 -3.61
CA GLY A 54 -0.47 2.37 -2.71
C GLY A 54 -1.97 2.60 -2.90
N ILE A 55 -2.44 2.71 -4.14
CA ILE A 55 -3.87 2.84 -4.47
C ILE A 55 -4.63 1.59 -4.06
N GLY A 56 -4.09 0.39 -4.32
CA GLY A 56 -4.70 -0.87 -3.90
C GLY A 56 -4.83 -0.98 -2.38
N CYS A 57 -3.80 -0.57 -1.64
CA CYS A 57 -3.84 -0.50 -0.17
C CYS A 57 -4.88 0.51 0.32
N ALA A 58 -4.96 1.69 -0.30
CA ALA A 58 -5.96 2.70 0.05
C ALA A 58 -7.39 2.19 -0.20
N ALA A 59 -7.64 1.55 -1.34
CA ALA A 59 -8.93 0.94 -1.65
C ALA A 59 -9.29 -0.18 -0.68
N ASN A 60 -8.33 -1.03 -0.33
CA ASN A 60 -8.54 -2.09 0.65
C ASN A 60 -8.80 -1.53 2.06
N TRP A 61 -8.11 -0.46 2.44
CA TRP A 61 -8.36 0.19 3.73
C TRP A 61 -9.75 0.80 3.81
N THR A 62 -10.20 1.49 2.77
CA THR A 62 -11.53 2.11 2.75
C THR A 62 -12.66 1.08 2.81
N ARG A 63 -12.48 -0.08 2.16
CA ARG A 63 -13.50 -1.13 2.10
C ARG A 63 -13.46 -2.07 3.30
N ASN A 64 -12.29 -2.55 3.64
CA ASN A 64 -12.11 -3.63 4.62
C ASN A 64 -11.54 -3.16 5.96
N ARG A 65 -11.17 -1.86 6.08
CA ARG A 65 -10.59 -1.26 7.29
C ARG A 65 -9.35 -2.01 7.80
N ALA A 66 -8.57 -2.58 6.88
CA ALA A 66 -7.34 -3.28 7.20
C ALA A 66 -6.30 -2.30 7.77
N PHE A 67 -5.95 -2.45 9.04
CA PHE A 67 -5.10 -1.49 9.78
C PHE A 67 -3.73 -1.26 9.12
N HIS A 68 -3.05 -2.34 8.70
CA HIS A 68 -1.77 -2.21 8.00
C HIS A 68 -1.89 -1.42 6.69
N CYS A 69 -3.00 -1.57 5.95
CA CYS A 69 -3.24 -0.80 4.73
C CYS A 69 -3.40 0.70 5.00
N GLY A 70 -3.92 1.09 6.17
CA GLY A 70 -4.01 2.50 6.58
C GLY A 70 -2.64 3.17 6.76
N ILE A 71 -1.61 2.40 7.13
CA ILE A 71 -0.24 2.89 7.29
C ILE A 71 0.55 2.74 6.00
N THR A 72 0.42 1.60 5.32
CA THR A 72 1.19 1.31 4.11
C THR A 72 0.71 2.08 2.90
N ALA A 73 -0.59 2.40 2.78
CA ALA A 73 -1.11 3.18 1.67
C ALA A 73 -0.42 4.55 1.51
N PRO A 74 -0.38 5.43 2.52
CA PRO A 74 0.32 6.71 2.41
C PRO A 74 1.81 6.52 2.18
N LEU A 75 2.43 5.50 2.77
CA LEU A 75 3.85 5.19 2.57
C LEU A 75 4.15 4.89 1.10
N PHE A 76 3.39 3.99 0.47
CA PHE A 76 3.57 3.63 -0.93
C PHE A 76 3.20 4.77 -1.89
N LEU A 77 2.18 5.56 -1.57
CA LEU A 77 1.81 6.72 -2.38
C LEU A 77 2.88 7.80 -2.36
N VAL A 78 3.44 8.11 -1.20
CA VAL A 78 4.55 9.08 -1.06
C VAL A 78 5.80 8.56 -1.77
N ALA A 79 6.19 7.31 -1.51
CA ALA A 79 7.35 6.70 -2.17
C ALA A 79 7.18 6.66 -3.69
N GLY A 80 6.02 6.26 -4.19
CA GLY A 80 5.72 6.25 -5.62
C GLY A 80 5.76 7.62 -6.25
N THR A 81 5.24 8.65 -5.55
CA THR A 81 5.29 10.04 -6.03
C THR A 81 6.73 10.56 -6.07
N VAL A 82 7.51 10.31 -5.03
CA VAL A 82 8.94 10.71 -4.99
C VAL A 82 9.73 10.03 -6.11
N THR A 83 9.50 8.75 -6.34
CA THR A 83 10.15 8.00 -7.43
C THR A 83 9.72 8.55 -8.79
N LEU A 84 8.44 8.84 -8.98
CA LEU A 84 7.92 9.43 -10.21
C LEU A 84 8.55 10.80 -10.49
N LEU A 85 8.64 11.68 -9.50
CA LEU A 85 9.30 12.98 -9.63
C LEU A 85 10.80 12.85 -9.93
N SER A 86 11.44 11.81 -9.42
CA SER A 86 12.83 11.47 -9.73
C SER A 86 12.98 10.97 -11.17
N ASP A 87 12.07 10.11 -11.65
CA ASP A 87 12.05 9.62 -13.03
C ASP A 87 11.83 10.77 -14.04
N LEU A 88 11.00 11.75 -13.66
CA LEU A 88 10.78 12.98 -14.43
C LEU A 88 11.93 14.00 -14.30
N LYS A 89 13.01 13.67 -13.57
CA LYS A 89 14.18 14.54 -13.32
C LYS A 89 13.85 15.88 -12.66
N ILE A 90 12.72 15.97 -11.97
CA ILE A 90 12.33 17.16 -11.21
C ILE A 90 13.09 17.21 -9.89
N ILE A 91 13.30 16.06 -9.27
CA ILE A 91 14.07 15.93 -8.02
C ILE A 91 15.13 14.83 -8.18
N HIS A 92 16.18 14.91 -7.37
CA HIS A 92 17.20 13.87 -7.30
C HIS A 92 17.05 13.13 -5.97
N ALA A 93 16.23 12.09 -5.96
CA ALA A 93 16.11 11.20 -4.82
C ALA A 93 16.94 9.93 -5.06
N PRO A 94 17.85 9.56 -4.14
CA PRO A 94 18.59 8.32 -4.30
C PRO A 94 17.64 7.12 -4.19
N PRO A 95 17.57 6.24 -5.21
CA PRO A 95 16.59 5.16 -5.25
C PRO A 95 16.69 4.21 -4.07
N ARG A 96 17.91 3.95 -3.59
CA ARG A 96 18.16 3.11 -2.41
C ARG A 96 17.49 3.61 -1.13
N LEU A 97 17.43 4.93 -0.93
CA LEU A 97 16.76 5.50 0.24
C LEU A 97 15.25 5.27 0.18
N VAL A 98 14.65 5.41 -0.99
CA VAL A 98 13.22 5.16 -1.18
C VAL A 98 12.90 3.68 -0.92
N GLU A 99 13.66 2.77 -1.52
CA GLU A 99 13.49 1.32 -1.32
C GLU A 99 13.63 0.92 0.15
N VAL A 100 14.69 1.36 0.82
CA VAL A 100 14.90 1.06 2.25
C VAL A 100 13.77 1.64 3.10
N SER A 101 13.32 2.87 2.83
CA SER A 101 12.22 3.50 3.55
C SER A 101 10.91 2.73 3.41
N VAL A 102 10.61 2.23 2.20
CA VAL A 102 9.42 1.41 1.94
C VAL A 102 9.51 0.08 2.67
N LEU A 103 10.66 -0.60 2.62
CA LEU A 103 10.84 -1.88 3.29
C LEU A 103 10.73 -1.73 4.82
N VAL A 104 11.43 -0.75 5.40
CA VAL A 104 11.39 -0.49 6.85
C VAL A 104 9.98 -0.07 7.28
N GLY A 105 9.35 0.85 6.56
CA GLY A 105 8.00 1.31 6.87
C GLY A 105 6.97 0.19 6.80
N THR A 106 7.08 -0.70 5.81
CA THR A 106 6.21 -1.87 5.69
C THR A 106 6.43 -2.84 6.84
N ALA A 107 7.68 -3.14 7.18
CA ALA A 107 8.03 -4.00 8.32
C ALA A 107 7.47 -3.44 9.64
N VAL A 108 7.64 -2.14 9.89
CA VAL A 108 7.08 -1.45 11.06
C VAL A 108 5.56 -1.55 11.10
N ALA A 109 4.87 -1.36 9.96
CA ALA A 109 3.42 -1.47 9.89
C ALA A 109 2.93 -2.87 10.30
N PHE A 110 3.59 -3.93 9.82
CA PHE A 110 3.25 -5.31 10.20
C PHE A 110 3.56 -5.62 11.68
N ILE A 111 4.67 -5.11 12.22
CA ILE A 111 5.02 -5.27 13.64
C ILE A 111 3.97 -4.58 14.52
N LEU A 112 3.57 -3.36 14.18
CA LEU A 112 2.54 -2.62 14.91
C LEU A 112 1.20 -3.34 14.89
N GLU A 113 0.78 -3.86 13.73
CA GLU A 113 -0.45 -4.64 13.62
C GLU A 113 -0.41 -5.89 14.49
N ARG A 114 0.69 -6.63 14.46
CA ARG A 114 0.87 -7.83 15.28
C ARG A 114 0.84 -7.51 16.78
N ASN A 115 1.46 -6.41 17.20
CA ASN A 115 1.44 -5.97 18.57
C ASN A 115 0.03 -5.51 19.00
N TYR A 116 -0.65 -4.76 18.14
CA TYR A 116 -2.01 -4.30 18.40
C TYR A 116 -2.98 -5.49 18.55
N ALA A 117 -2.90 -6.48 17.67
CA ALA A 117 -3.71 -7.68 17.76
C ALA A 117 -3.47 -8.47 19.07
N ARG A 118 -2.22 -8.56 19.52
CA ARG A 118 -1.88 -9.20 20.80
C ARG A 118 -2.46 -8.46 22.00
N THR A 119 -2.42 -7.14 21.99
CA THR A 119 -2.95 -6.29 23.07
C THR A 119 -4.45 -6.46 23.21
N GLN A 120 -5.17 -6.51 22.09
CA GLN A 120 -6.63 -6.73 22.09
C GLN A 120 -7.00 -8.11 22.65
N GLN A 121 -6.24 -9.14 22.36
CA GLN A 121 -6.47 -10.48 22.92
C GLN A 121 -6.22 -10.55 24.43
N ALA A 122 -5.27 -9.76 24.94
CA ALA A 122 -4.99 -9.69 26.38
C ALA A 122 -6.11 -8.98 27.16
N TYR A 123 -6.79 -8.02 26.56
CA TYR A 123 -7.91 -7.30 27.18
C TYR A 123 -9.25 -8.08 27.14
N SER A 124 -9.36 -9.08 26.28
CA SER A 124 -10.57 -9.90 26.11
C SER A 124 -10.62 -11.11 27.06
N LYS A 125 -9.62 -11.30 27.92
CA LYS A 125 -9.62 -12.33 28.97
C LYS A 125 -9.92 -11.72 30.35
#